data_a04d7347b7c3e8e12d706052239834d6
#
_entry.id   a04d7347b7c3e8e12d706052239834d6
#
_cell.length_a   1.000
_cell.length_b   1.000
_cell.length_c   1.000
_cell.angle_alpha   90.00
_cell.angle_beta   90.00
_cell.angle_gamma   90.00
#
_symmetry.space_group_name_H-M   'P 1'
#
loop_
_entity.id
_entity.type
_entity.pdbx_description
1 polymer ?
#
loop_
_entity_poly.entity_id
_entity_poly.type
_entity_poly.pdbx_seq_one_letter_code
_entity_poly.pdbx_strand_id
1 'polypeptide(L)'
;MIDDSAVAGGSEPAVPANPRTPYSERPVARARRAKAQELIERLVAEGRVRITDPDDDEVAEWRRVVNYAKRHGLEPAGKRIEKVPYGGPGLELFLADGPHPNARSQRPKAGGDPVPAPSRLGNLHPIVTALKDDERRLVMPSALRRRSLLLLQGLAAEAVRRGYEVRKAGSSFYPREGGVDVAVDGFAYTVTVRQEFPESTDPERSVRLVVELAHGLTGRPGRWRDRKTRTLEEALGVILGEIEARAVEDARRRQEEQQAHVARELRWQAGMDVAKEQAVREQLAQALCEEAARWQEAAALSAYCNALERRIGELNGVADESALDSARLWLEWAREYVRSIDPLTPLPGLPHTHEPTREELKPFLRGWSPDGPERLGGR
;
A
#
# COMPACT_ATOMS: atom_id res chain seq x y z
N MET A 1 -54.53 77.11 -33.08
CA MET A 1 -55.45 76.87 -31.99
C MET A 1 -55.30 75.41 -31.63
N ILE A 2 -55.05 75.19 -30.43
CA ILE A 2 -55.01 73.92 -29.69
C ILE A 2 -53.59 73.50 -29.28
N ASP A 3 -53.48 73.55 -28.02
CA ASP A 3 -52.45 73.42 -27.05
C ASP A 3 -51.99 71.99 -26.92
N ASP A 4 -50.68 71.78 -26.82
CA ASP A 4 -50.06 70.49 -26.65
C ASP A 4 -49.31 70.49 -25.30
N SER A 5 -49.94 69.95 -24.29
CA SER A 5 -49.37 69.83 -22.95
C SER A 5 -48.55 68.54 -22.81
N ALA A 6 -47.26 68.66 -22.80
CA ALA A 6 -46.30 67.61 -22.54
C ALA A 6 -46.33 67.19 -21.05
N VAL A 7 -46.63 65.91 -20.80
CA VAL A 7 -46.50 65.30 -19.52
C VAL A 7 -45.08 64.81 -19.30
N ALA A 8 -44.36 65.42 -18.38
CA ALA A 8 -43.03 65.00 -17.97
C ALA A 8 -43.13 63.74 -17.08
N GLY A 9 -42.65 62.61 -17.59
CA GLY A 9 -42.43 61.36 -16.85
C GLY A 9 -41.20 61.49 -15.95
N GLY A 10 -41.44 61.56 -14.63
CA GLY A 10 -40.40 61.57 -13.64
C GLY A 10 -39.71 60.18 -13.54
N SER A 11 -38.45 60.18 -13.85
CA SER A 11 -37.58 59.00 -13.57
C SER A 11 -37.33 58.92 -12.07
N GLU A 12 -37.81 57.89 -11.44
CA GLU A 12 -37.46 57.51 -10.06
C GLU A 12 -35.95 57.19 -10.01
N PRO A 13 -35.18 57.71 -9.02
CA PRO A 13 -33.76 57.37 -8.89
C PRO A 13 -33.62 55.90 -8.43
N ALA A 14 -32.89 55.12 -9.21
CA ALA A 14 -32.53 53.74 -8.86
C ALA A 14 -31.80 53.73 -7.52
N VAL A 15 -32.35 53.00 -6.55
CA VAL A 15 -31.74 52.75 -5.25
C VAL A 15 -30.42 52.03 -5.47
N PRO A 16 -29.27 52.53 -4.99
CA PRO A 16 -27.98 51.85 -5.17
C PRO A 16 -28.00 50.51 -4.47
N ALA A 17 -27.77 49.43 -5.22
CA ALA A 17 -27.61 48.08 -4.71
C ALA A 17 -26.48 48.08 -3.71
N ASN A 18 -26.80 47.83 -2.44
CA ASN A 18 -25.85 47.70 -1.34
C ASN A 18 -24.77 46.67 -1.73
N PRO A 19 -23.48 46.99 -1.74
CA PRO A 19 -22.43 46.04 -2.16
C PRO A 19 -22.40 44.90 -1.13
N ARG A 20 -22.92 43.73 -1.52
CA ARG A 20 -22.89 42.54 -0.68
C ARG A 20 -21.44 42.18 -0.44
N THR A 21 -20.97 42.28 0.81
CA THR A 21 -19.62 41.86 1.22
C THR A 21 -19.31 40.50 0.63
N PRO A 22 -18.19 40.35 -0.10
CA PRO A 22 -17.80 39.06 -0.69
C PRO A 22 -17.84 37.96 0.38
N TYR A 23 -18.26 36.75 -0.02
CA TYR A 23 -18.42 35.63 0.93
C TYR A 23 -17.13 35.35 1.72
N SER A 24 -15.97 35.52 1.08
CA SER A 24 -14.63 35.37 1.68
C SER A 24 -14.33 36.34 2.84
N GLU A 25 -15.01 37.47 2.89
CA GLU A 25 -14.79 38.53 3.88
C GLU A 25 -15.79 38.46 5.06
N ARG A 26 -16.77 37.57 5.00
CA ARG A 26 -17.72 37.39 6.09
C ARG A 26 -17.03 36.81 7.34
N PRO A 27 -17.40 37.25 8.57
CA PRO A 27 -16.75 36.81 9.81
C PRO A 27 -16.69 35.27 9.96
N VAL A 28 -17.75 34.57 9.59
CA VAL A 28 -17.82 33.10 9.61
C VAL A 28 -16.85 32.45 8.64
N ALA A 29 -16.65 33.04 7.46
CA ALA A 29 -15.69 32.50 6.48
C ALA A 29 -14.24 32.75 6.92
N ARG A 30 -13.96 33.90 7.54
CA ARG A 30 -12.64 34.21 8.12
C ARG A 30 -12.29 33.26 9.28
N ALA A 31 -13.22 33.04 10.21
CA ALA A 31 -13.06 32.13 11.34
C ALA A 31 -12.79 30.69 10.85
N ARG A 32 -13.53 30.23 9.84
CA ARG A 32 -13.35 28.90 9.25
C ARG A 32 -12.03 28.75 8.53
N ARG A 33 -11.57 29.81 7.86
CA ARG A 33 -10.25 29.84 7.22
C ARG A 33 -9.13 29.73 8.26
N ALA A 34 -9.20 30.49 9.34
CA ALA A 34 -8.21 30.44 10.42
C ALA A 34 -8.15 29.05 11.06
N LYS A 35 -9.31 28.45 11.39
CA LYS A 35 -9.40 27.10 11.95
C LYS A 35 -8.88 26.03 10.98
N ALA A 36 -9.06 26.22 9.66
CA ALA A 36 -8.52 25.31 8.65
C ALA A 36 -6.99 25.42 8.51
N GLN A 37 -6.44 26.62 8.60
CA GLN A 37 -4.99 26.85 8.61
C GLN A 37 -4.34 26.24 9.86
N GLU A 38 -4.90 26.49 11.04
CA GLU A 38 -4.45 25.89 12.30
C GLU A 38 -4.45 24.35 12.23
N LEU A 39 -5.51 23.74 11.68
CA LEU A 39 -5.57 22.29 11.48
C LEU A 39 -4.43 21.80 10.60
N ILE A 40 -4.15 22.47 9.47
CA ILE A 40 -3.06 22.09 8.57
C ILE A 40 -1.71 22.21 9.27
N GLU A 41 -1.44 23.28 10.00
CA GLU A 41 -0.20 23.48 10.75
C GLU A 41 0.01 22.35 11.78
N ARG A 42 -1.04 22.00 12.52
CA ARG A 42 -1.00 20.88 13.47
C ARG A 42 -0.77 19.54 12.76
N LEU A 43 -1.44 19.27 11.64
CA LEU A 43 -1.26 18.04 10.88
C LEU A 43 0.15 17.93 10.27
N VAL A 44 0.77 19.04 9.91
CA VAL A 44 2.17 19.06 9.43
C VAL A 44 3.15 18.81 10.58
N ALA A 45 2.90 19.40 11.76
CA ALA A 45 3.77 19.28 12.91
C ALA A 45 3.63 17.92 13.62
N GLU A 46 2.41 17.44 13.83
CA GLU A 46 2.11 16.27 14.66
C GLU A 46 1.86 15.00 13.82
N GLY A 47 1.68 15.12 12.50
CA GLY A 47 1.31 14.04 11.57
C GLY A 47 -0.15 13.59 11.71
N ARG A 48 -0.74 13.67 12.92
CA ARG A 48 -2.11 13.26 13.25
C ARG A 48 -2.71 14.17 14.30
N VAL A 49 -3.98 14.50 14.14
CA VAL A 49 -4.79 15.25 15.11
C VAL A 49 -5.94 14.37 15.55
N ARG A 50 -6.03 14.10 16.85
CA ARG A 50 -7.09 13.32 17.48
C ARG A 50 -8.05 14.24 18.22
N ILE A 51 -9.34 14.03 18.00
CA ILE A 51 -10.43 14.71 18.67
C ILE A 51 -11.16 13.63 19.45
N THR A 52 -11.02 13.67 20.76
CA THR A 52 -11.63 12.68 21.67
C THR A 52 -13.03 13.12 22.04
N ASP A 53 -13.99 12.22 21.88
CA ASP A 53 -15.40 12.38 22.29
C ASP A 53 -16.09 13.66 21.76
N PRO A 54 -15.98 13.96 20.42
CA PRO A 54 -16.66 15.11 19.85
C PRO A 54 -18.17 14.87 19.81
N ASP A 55 -18.95 15.87 20.14
CA ASP A 55 -20.40 15.85 19.92
C ASP A 55 -20.74 15.96 18.41
N ASP A 56 -21.99 15.71 18.03
CA ASP A 56 -22.45 15.75 16.65
C ASP A 56 -22.24 17.12 15.98
N ASP A 57 -22.36 18.19 16.71
CA ASP A 57 -22.16 19.56 16.21
C ASP A 57 -20.67 19.84 15.98
N GLU A 58 -19.82 19.37 16.84
CA GLU A 58 -18.37 19.45 16.71
C GLU A 58 -17.87 18.61 15.52
N VAL A 59 -18.37 17.39 15.35
CA VAL A 59 -18.09 16.56 14.16
C VAL A 59 -18.54 17.26 12.88
N ALA A 60 -19.71 17.90 12.88
CA ALA A 60 -20.20 18.64 11.74
C ALA A 60 -19.33 19.88 11.45
N GLU A 61 -18.84 20.56 12.48
CA GLU A 61 -17.93 21.70 12.31
C GLU A 61 -16.58 21.26 11.73
N TRP A 62 -15.98 20.19 12.26
CA TRP A 62 -14.73 19.63 11.70
C TRP A 62 -14.88 19.18 10.25
N ARG A 63 -16.04 18.61 9.89
CA ARG A 63 -16.37 18.32 8.47
C ARG A 63 -16.37 19.56 7.60
N ARG A 64 -16.93 20.68 8.10
CA ARG A 64 -16.95 21.97 7.37
C ARG A 64 -15.54 22.55 7.24
N VAL A 65 -14.70 22.43 8.29
CA VAL A 65 -13.29 22.88 8.28
C VAL A 65 -12.46 22.08 7.28
N VAL A 66 -12.54 20.75 7.32
CA VAL A 66 -11.82 19.87 6.37
C VAL A 66 -12.28 20.12 4.93
N ASN A 67 -13.60 20.26 4.70
CA ASN A 67 -14.13 20.58 3.37
C ASN A 67 -13.68 21.97 2.88
N TYR A 68 -13.54 22.92 3.80
CA TYR A 68 -13.02 24.24 3.48
C TYR A 68 -11.54 24.15 3.06
N ALA A 69 -10.70 23.45 3.84
CA ALA A 69 -9.29 23.25 3.51
C ALA A 69 -9.12 22.60 2.11
N LYS A 70 -9.85 21.53 1.82
CA LYS A 70 -9.86 20.85 0.53
C LYS A 70 -10.30 21.74 -0.63
N ARG A 71 -11.39 22.49 -0.45
CA ARG A 71 -11.94 23.37 -1.49
C ARG A 71 -11.02 24.53 -1.85
N HIS A 72 -10.28 25.04 -0.88
CA HIS A 72 -9.41 26.21 -1.05
C HIS A 72 -7.92 25.83 -1.22
N GLY A 73 -7.61 24.53 -1.37
CA GLY A 73 -6.25 24.06 -1.65
C GLY A 73 -5.24 24.38 -0.54
N LEU A 74 -5.69 24.33 0.73
CA LEU A 74 -4.81 24.59 1.88
C LEU A 74 -3.97 23.35 2.25
N GLU A 75 -4.24 22.21 1.64
CA GLU A 75 -3.48 20.97 1.85
C GLU A 75 -2.05 21.14 1.32
N PRO A 76 -1.01 20.60 2.01
CA PRO A 76 0.36 20.61 1.53
C PRO A 76 0.49 19.91 0.17
N ALA A 77 1.42 20.34 -0.66
CA ALA A 77 1.65 19.77 -1.98
C ALA A 77 1.89 18.25 -1.89
N GLY A 78 1.14 17.49 -2.67
CA GLY A 78 1.23 16.03 -2.70
C GLY A 78 0.60 15.31 -1.51
N LYS A 79 -0.03 16.03 -0.56
CA LYS A 79 -0.72 15.44 0.60
C LYS A 79 -2.22 15.77 0.58
N ARG A 80 -3.01 14.96 1.28
CA ARG A 80 -4.45 15.16 1.46
C ARG A 80 -4.87 14.87 2.89
N ILE A 81 -5.89 15.56 3.38
CA ILE A 81 -6.47 15.28 4.69
C ILE A 81 -7.38 14.06 4.58
N GLU A 82 -7.08 13.03 5.35
CA GLU A 82 -7.92 11.85 5.55
C GLU A 82 -8.52 11.85 6.96
N LYS A 83 -9.69 11.23 7.10
CA LYS A 83 -10.35 11.01 8.38
C LYS A 83 -10.58 9.52 8.59
N VAL A 84 -10.24 9.03 9.75
CA VAL A 84 -10.58 7.67 10.18
C VAL A 84 -11.48 7.75 11.40
N PRO A 85 -12.56 6.96 11.46
CA PRO A 85 -13.28 6.77 12.71
C PRO A 85 -12.27 6.15 13.70
N TYR A 86 -12.01 6.84 14.78
CA TYR A 86 -11.23 6.28 15.88
C TYR A 86 -12.02 5.14 16.50
N GLY A 87 -11.40 4.02 16.91
CA GLY A 87 -12.06 2.81 17.43
C GLY A 87 -12.86 3.02 18.73
N GLY A 88 -13.51 4.16 18.89
CA GLY A 88 -14.38 4.66 19.93
C GLY A 88 -15.07 5.94 19.45
N PRO A 89 -15.69 6.74 20.34
CA PRO A 89 -16.41 7.98 20.01
C PRO A 89 -15.43 9.14 19.66
N GLY A 90 -14.49 8.95 18.73
CA GLY A 90 -13.47 9.93 18.36
C GLY A 90 -13.32 10.12 16.86
N LEU A 91 -12.73 11.24 16.46
CA LEU A 91 -12.36 11.56 15.08
C LEU A 91 -10.84 11.74 14.98
N GLU A 92 -10.20 10.97 14.11
CA GLU A 92 -8.78 11.13 13.79
C GLU A 92 -8.62 11.72 12.40
N LEU A 93 -7.82 12.78 12.29
CA LEU A 93 -7.44 13.44 11.04
C LEU A 93 -5.94 13.27 10.82
N PHE A 94 -5.54 12.94 9.60
CA PHE A 94 -4.12 12.80 9.24
C PHE A 94 -3.87 13.20 7.79
N LEU A 95 -2.59 13.41 7.43
CA LEU A 95 -2.17 13.68 6.08
C LEU A 95 -1.74 12.38 5.39
N ALA A 96 -2.46 11.99 4.35
CA ALA A 96 -2.11 10.87 3.48
C ALA A 96 -1.40 11.37 2.22
N ASP A 97 -0.52 10.56 1.65
CA ASP A 97 0.20 10.90 0.42
C ASP A 97 -0.69 10.70 -0.83
N GLY A 98 -0.46 11.55 -1.81
CA GLY A 98 -1.11 11.49 -3.12
C GLY A 98 -2.54 12.03 -3.15
N PRO A 99 -3.16 12.09 -4.34
CA PRO A 99 -4.53 12.57 -4.52
C PRO A 99 -5.54 11.60 -3.89
N HIS A 100 -6.69 12.15 -3.47
CA HIS A 100 -7.78 11.32 -2.92
C HIS A 100 -8.19 10.22 -3.92
N PRO A 101 -8.39 8.96 -3.50
CA PRO A 101 -8.80 7.86 -4.40
C PRO A 101 -10.01 8.19 -5.27
N ASN A 102 -10.93 9.00 -4.76
CA ASN A 102 -12.11 9.50 -5.47
C ASN A 102 -11.91 10.90 -6.08
N ALA A 103 -10.70 11.49 -5.99
CA ALA A 103 -10.46 12.72 -6.71
C ALA A 103 -10.73 12.42 -8.18
N ARG A 104 -11.60 13.21 -8.79
CA ARG A 104 -11.68 13.31 -10.25
C ARG A 104 -10.36 13.94 -10.68
N SER A 105 -9.28 13.14 -10.64
CA SER A 105 -8.02 13.57 -11.24
C SER A 105 -8.34 14.01 -12.65
N GLN A 106 -7.54 14.87 -13.19
CA GLN A 106 -7.43 15.18 -14.62
C GLN A 106 -6.97 13.93 -15.38
N ARG A 107 -7.64 12.79 -15.12
CA ARG A 107 -7.47 11.57 -15.90
C ARG A 107 -7.87 11.96 -17.30
N PRO A 108 -7.05 11.73 -18.32
CA PRO A 108 -7.47 11.93 -19.68
C PRO A 108 -8.84 11.28 -19.80
N LYS A 109 -9.85 12.05 -20.19
CA LYS A 109 -11.14 11.46 -20.53
C LYS A 109 -10.80 10.39 -21.53
N ALA A 110 -11.12 9.13 -21.24
CA ALA A 110 -10.99 8.08 -22.22
C ALA A 110 -11.81 8.49 -23.42
N GLY A 111 -11.17 9.19 -24.34
CA GLY A 111 -11.72 9.60 -25.62
C GLY A 111 -11.47 8.41 -26.53
N GLY A 112 -12.39 7.44 -26.53
CA GLY A 112 -12.32 6.36 -27.50
C GLY A 112 -12.86 6.85 -28.84
N ASP A 113 -12.16 6.48 -29.93
CA ASP A 113 -12.70 6.63 -31.25
C ASP A 113 -14.09 5.99 -31.36
N PRO A 114 -15.01 6.56 -32.15
CA PRO A 114 -16.35 5.98 -32.32
C PRO A 114 -16.25 4.52 -32.80
N VAL A 115 -16.82 3.60 -32.04
CA VAL A 115 -16.88 2.18 -32.41
C VAL A 115 -18.22 1.93 -33.11
N PRO A 116 -18.22 1.45 -34.37
CA PRO A 116 -19.45 1.18 -35.07
C PRO A 116 -20.16 -0.04 -34.44
N ALA A 117 -21.38 0.18 -33.92
CA ALA A 117 -22.24 -0.94 -33.50
C ALA A 117 -22.89 -1.55 -34.74
N PRO A 118 -22.77 -2.88 -34.94
CA PRO A 118 -23.41 -3.53 -36.07
C PRO A 118 -24.96 -3.48 -35.95
N SER A 119 -25.65 -3.27 -37.04
CA SER A 119 -27.12 -3.23 -37.07
C SER A 119 -27.75 -4.61 -37.21
N ARG A 120 -26.97 -5.65 -37.58
CA ARG A 120 -27.43 -7.02 -37.81
C ARG A 120 -26.49 -8.02 -37.16
N LEU A 121 -27.04 -9.15 -36.70
CA LEU A 121 -26.30 -10.30 -36.17
C LEU A 121 -25.76 -11.15 -37.33
N GLY A 122 -24.78 -10.65 -38.08
CA GLY A 122 -24.08 -11.38 -39.14
C GLY A 122 -22.58 -11.44 -38.81
N ASN A 123 -21.89 -12.52 -39.20
CA ASN A 123 -20.44 -12.72 -38.94
C ASN A 123 -20.03 -12.42 -37.51
N LEU A 124 -20.70 -13.10 -36.58
CA LEU A 124 -20.42 -12.88 -35.14
C LEU A 124 -19.05 -13.44 -34.75
N HIS A 125 -18.40 -12.75 -33.86
CA HIS A 125 -17.22 -13.27 -33.17
C HIS A 125 -17.57 -14.60 -32.46
N PRO A 126 -16.72 -15.63 -32.48
CA PRO A 126 -17.02 -16.95 -31.91
C PRO A 126 -17.56 -16.90 -30.47
N ILE A 127 -17.02 -16.02 -29.65
CA ILE A 127 -17.47 -15.85 -28.26
C ILE A 127 -18.89 -15.27 -28.17
N VAL A 128 -19.23 -14.34 -29.07
CA VAL A 128 -20.58 -13.76 -29.12
C VAL A 128 -21.57 -14.77 -29.67
N THR A 129 -21.13 -15.62 -30.61
CA THR A 129 -21.94 -16.77 -31.09
C THR A 129 -22.24 -17.73 -29.94
N ALA A 130 -21.23 -18.14 -29.20
CA ALA A 130 -21.41 -19.01 -28.03
C ALA A 130 -22.36 -18.40 -26.98
N LEU A 131 -22.29 -17.07 -26.77
CA LEU A 131 -23.21 -16.37 -25.87
C LEU A 131 -24.63 -16.29 -26.41
N LYS A 132 -24.78 -16.14 -27.74
CA LYS A 132 -26.09 -16.20 -28.42
C LYS A 132 -26.76 -17.55 -28.25
N ASP A 133 -25.99 -18.64 -28.31
CA ASP A 133 -26.49 -20.02 -28.22
C ASP A 133 -26.71 -20.49 -26.77
N ASP A 134 -26.18 -19.73 -25.78
CA ASP A 134 -26.40 -20.01 -24.37
C ASP A 134 -27.66 -19.30 -23.84
N GLU A 135 -28.78 -20.01 -23.78
CA GLU A 135 -30.05 -19.48 -23.29
C GLU A 135 -30.05 -19.14 -21.79
N ARG A 136 -29.08 -19.62 -21.05
CA ARG A 136 -28.91 -19.32 -19.62
C ARG A 136 -28.30 -17.95 -19.38
N ARG A 137 -27.79 -17.30 -20.41
CA ARG A 137 -27.18 -15.98 -20.38
C ARG A 137 -28.04 -14.96 -21.13
N LEU A 138 -27.91 -13.70 -20.73
CA LEU A 138 -28.72 -12.61 -21.28
C LEU A 138 -30.22 -12.92 -21.18
N VAL A 139 -30.68 -13.36 -20.01
CA VAL A 139 -32.09 -13.68 -19.73
C VAL A 139 -32.86 -12.37 -19.62
N MET A 140 -33.37 -11.92 -20.78
CA MET A 140 -34.09 -10.65 -20.94
C MET A 140 -34.98 -10.75 -22.18
N PRO A 141 -35.93 -9.81 -22.43
CA PRO A 141 -36.77 -9.77 -23.63
C PRO A 141 -35.92 -9.84 -24.89
N SER A 142 -36.46 -10.54 -25.93
CA SER A 142 -35.73 -10.89 -27.17
C SER A 142 -35.08 -9.66 -27.87
N ALA A 143 -35.77 -8.52 -27.86
CA ALA A 143 -35.27 -7.28 -28.46
C ALA A 143 -34.04 -6.76 -27.69
N LEU A 144 -34.06 -6.79 -26.37
CA LEU A 144 -32.93 -6.38 -25.53
C LEU A 144 -31.78 -7.37 -25.64
N ARG A 145 -32.07 -8.67 -25.66
CA ARG A 145 -31.05 -9.71 -25.86
C ARG A 145 -30.35 -9.53 -27.21
N ARG A 146 -31.09 -9.28 -28.27
CA ARG A 146 -30.51 -8.98 -29.57
C ARG A 146 -29.63 -7.74 -29.52
N ARG A 147 -30.08 -6.67 -28.88
CA ARG A 147 -29.31 -5.43 -28.73
C ARG A 147 -28.03 -5.63 -27.90
N SER A 148 -28.11 -6.41 -26.83
CA SER A 148 -26.94 -6.76 -26.00
C SER A 148 -25.89 -7.53 -26.81
N LEU A 149 -26.31 -8.49 -27.65
CA LEU A 149 -25.39 -9.21 -28.52
C LEU A 149 -24.75 -8.29 -29.59
N LEU A 150 -25.49 -7.30 -30.13
CA LEU A 150 -24.93 -6.32 -31.07
C LEU A 150 -23.90 -5.42 -30.39
N LEU A 151 -24.12 -4.97 -29.14
CA LEU A 151 -23.15 -4.20 -28.35
C LEU A 151 -21.87 -4.99 -28.10
N LEU A 152 -22.03 -6.26 -27.66
CA LEU A 152 -20.87 -7.14 -27.39
C LEU A 152 -20.12 -7.50 -28.69
N GLN A 153 -20.83 -7.62 -29.82
CA GLN A 153 -20.21 -7.83 -31.13
C GLN A 153 -19.41 -6.62 -31.57
N GLY A 154 -19.96 -5.42 -31.45
CA GLY A 154 -19.24 -4.18 -31.75
C GLY A 154 -17.96 -4.03 -30.91
N LEU A 155 -18.08 -4.30 -29.60
CA LEU A 155 -16.94 -4.28 -28.69
C LEU A 155 -15.88 -5.32 -29.07
N ALA A 156 -16.29 -6.58 -29.31
CA ALA A 156 -15.38 -7.67 -29.65
C ALA A 156 -14.67 -7.44 -30.99
N ALA A 157 -15.41 -7.00 -32.01
CA ALA A 157 -14.85 -6.73 -33.34
C ALA A 157 -13.79 -5.59 -33.27
N GLU A 158 -14.08 -4.54 -32.54
CA GLU A 158 -13.14 -3.43 -32.38
C GLU A 158 -11.95 -3.82 -31.52
N ALA A 159 -12.15 -4.60 -30.47
CA ALA A 159 -11.04 -5.13 -29.66
C ALA A 159 -10.08 -5.96 -30.52
N VAL A 160 -10.60 -6.88 -31.34
CA VAL A 160 -9.78 -7.67 -32.27
C VAL A 160 -9.07 -6.78 -33.31
N ARG A 161 -9.76 -5.77 -33.85
CA ARG A 161 -9.16 -4.81 -34.80
C ARG A 161 -7.97 -4.05 -34.18
N ARG A 162 -8.02 -3.78 -32.86
CA ARG A 162 -6.92 -3.15 -32.10
C ARG A 162 -5.83 -4.15 -31.69
N GLY A 163 -5.97 -5.44 -32.03
CA GLY A 163 -5.01 -6.49 -31.70
C GLY A 163 -5.21 -7.11 -30.30
N TYR A 164 -6.36 -6.86 -29.67
CA TYR A 164 -6.68 -7.43 -28.36
C TYR A 164 -7.34 -8.81 -28.51
N GLU A 165 -7.07 -9.68 -27.55
CA GLU A 165 -7.69 -10.98 -27.49
C GLU A 165 -9.05 -10.88 -26.79
N VAL A 166 -10.08 -11.52 -27.39
CA VAL A 166 -11.42 -11.61 -26.80
C VAL A 166 -11.67 -13.04 -26.37
N ARG A 167 -12.01 -13.24 -25.11
CA ARG A 167 -12.24 -14.54 -24.48
C ARG A 167 -13.66 -14.63 -23.92
N LYS A 168 -14.08 -15.84 -23.60
CA LYS A 168 -15.34 -16.06 -22.88
C LYS A 168 -15.20 -15.50 -21.46
N ALA A 169 -16.14 -14.66 -21.06
CA ALA A 169 -16.20 -14.19 -19.68
C ALA A 169 -16.36 -15.34 -18.71
N GLY A 170 -15.71 -15.25 -17.58
CA GLY A 170 -15.83 -16.21 -16.51
C GLY A 170 -17.29 -16.45 -16.09
N SER A 171 -17.54 -17.50 -15.32
CA SER A 171 -18.89 -17.84 -14.86
C SER A 171 -19.46 -16.71 -14.01
N SER A 172 -20.52 -16.03 -14.52
CA SER A 172 -21.35 -15.13 -13.72
C SER A 172 -22.46 -15.94 -13.05
N PHE A 173 -22.74 -15.69 -11.78
CA PHE A 173 -23.86 -16.31 -11.08
C PHE A 173 -25.24 -15.75 -11.52
N TYR A 174 -25.25 -14.67 -12.30
CA TYR A 174 -26.46 -13.96 -12.68
C TYR A 174 -26.85 -14.32 -14.14
N PRO A 175 -27.91 -15.08 -14.36
CA PRO A 175 -28.32 -15.48 -15.71
C PRO A 175 -28.80 -14.31 -16.59
N ARG A 176 -29.18 -13.19 -15.97
CA ARG A 176 -29.56 -11.96 -16.71
C ARG A 176 -28.34 -11.22 -17.28
N GLU A 177 -27.12 -11.65 -16.95
CA GLU A 177 -25.91 -11.07 -17.46
C GLU A 177 -25.29 -11.90 -18.58
N GLY A 178 -24.64 -11.23 -19.49
CA GLY A 178 -23.77 -11.85 -20.48
C GLY A 178 -22.59 -10.92 -20.74
N GLY A 179 -21.45 -11.50 -21.07
CA GLY A 179 -20.25 -10.67 -21.23
C GLY A 179 -19.12 -11.36 -21.97
N VAL A 180 -18.09 -10.59 -22.23
CA VAL A 180 -16.84 -10.99 -22.85
C VAL A 180 -15.67 -10.47 -22.03
N ASP A 181 -14.58 -11.22 -22.04
CA ASP A 181 -13.30 -10.75 -21.51
C ASP A 181 -12.46 -10.16 -22.65
N VAL A 182 -11.98 -8.94 -22.46
CA VAL A 182 -11.05 -8.29 -23.38
C VAL A 182 -9.67 -8.28 -22.70
N ALA A 183 -8.69 -8.95 -23.31
CA ALA A 183 -7.34 -9.02 -22.79
C ALA A 183 -6.42 -8.02 -23.52
N VAL A 184 -5.80 -7.13 -22.76
CA VAL A 184 -4.87 -6.12 -23.22
C VAL A 184 -3.56 -6.26 -22.43
N ASP A 185 -2.44 -6.45 -23.10
CA ASP A 185 -1.10 -6.58 -22.51
C ASP A 185 -1.03 -7.63 -21.37
N GLY A 186 -1.79 -8.73 -21.54
CA GLY A 186 -1.83 -9.83 -20.57
C GLY A 186 -2.76 -9.61 -19.38
N PHE A 187 -3.49 -8.49 -19.32
CA PHE A 187 -4.55 -8.22 -18.35
C PHE A 187 -5.93 -8.45 -18.97
N ALA A 188 -6.79 -9.22 -18.29
CA ALA A 188 -8.14 -9.49 -18.76
C ALA A 188 -9.16 -8.62 -18.03
N TYR A 189 -10.07 -8.04 -18.79
CA TYR A 189 -11.13 -7.16 -18.30
C TYR A 189 -12.49 -7.70 -18.74
N THR A 190 -13.31 -8.09 -17.77
CA THR A 190 -14.65 -8.61 -18.04
C THR A 190 -15.64 -7.47 -18.27
N VAL A 191 -16.21 -7.42 -19.46
CA VAL A 191 -17.29 -6.49 -19.82
C VAL A 191 -18.60 -7.26 -19.82
N THR A 192 -19.54 -6.88 -18.96
CA THR A 192 -20.87 -7.49 -18.86
C THR A 192 -21.96 -6.55 -19.34
N VAL A 193 -23.03 -7.13 -19.92
CA VAL A 193 -24.23 -6.40 -20.31
C VAL A 193 -25.44 -7.02 -19.60
N ARG A 194 -26.25 -6.16 -18.98
CA ARG A 194 -27.50 -6.58 -18.33
C ARG A 194 -28.61 -5.54 -18.48
N GLN A 195 -29.83 -5.93 -18.25
CA GLN A 195 -30.96 -5.01 -18.14
C GLN A 195 -30.83 -4.21 -16.83
N GLU A 196 -31.04 -2.87 -16.90
CA GLU A 196 -30.88 -2.02 -15.73
C GLU A 196 -32.02 -2.19 -14.72
N PHE A 197 -33.27 -2.30 -15.23
CA PHE A 197 -34.46 -2.40 -14.39
C PHE A 197 -35.34 -3.56 -14.87
N PRO A 198 -34.96 -4.83 -14.60
CA PRO A 198 -35.67 -5.98 -15.12
C PRO A 198 -37.11 -6.13 -14.60
N GLU A 199 -37.42 -5.62 -13.44
CA GLU A 199 -38.73 -5.70 -12.78
C GLU A 199 -39.60 -4.43 -13.00
N SER A 200 -39.12 -3.47 -13.81
CA SER A 200 -39.85 -2.21 -14.00
C SER A 200 -41.02 -2.41 -15.00
N THR A 201 -42.18 -1.92 -14.61
CA THR A 201 -43.37 -1.85 -15.47
C THR A 201 -43.38 -0.61 -16.38
N ASP A 202 -42.51 0.35 -16.12
CA ASP A 202 -42.31 1.55 -16.93
C ASP A 202 -41.63 1.18 -18.26
N PRO A 203 -42.28 1.41 -19.41
CA PRO A 203 -41.73 1.07 -20.72
C PRO A 203 -40.41 1.73 -21.05
N GLU A 204 -40.18 2.99 -20.59
CA GLU A 204 -38.91 3.69 -20.80
C GLU A 204 -37.77 3.17 -19.94
N ARG A 205 -38.05 2.63 -18.78
CA ARG A 205 -37.06 2.07 -17.85
C ARG A 205 -36.75 0.63 -18.13
N SER A 206 -37.76 -0.15 -18.47
CA SER A 206 -37.62 -1.61 -18.75
C SER A 206 -36.75 -1.93 -19.96
N VAL A 207 -36.57 -0.99 -20.90
CA VAL A 207 -35.74 -1.18 -22.12
C VAL A 207 -34.29 -0.73 -21.92
N ARG A 208 -33.91 -0.23 -20.75
CA ARG A 208 -32.55 0.27 -20.52
C ARG A 208 -31.58 -0.86 -20.23
N LEU A 209 -30.46 -0.80 -20.92
CA LEU A 209 -29.30 -1.65 -20.68
C LEU A 209 -28.23 -0.91 -19.87
N VAL A 210 -27.40 -1.68 -19.20
CA VAL A 210 -26.19 -1.22 -18.55
C VAL A 210 -25.02 -2.13 -18.94
N VAL A 211 -23.90 -1.52 -19.26
CA VAL A 211 -22.62 -2.18 -19.46
C VAL A 211 -21.77 -1.93 -18.22
N GLU A 212 -21.21 -2.97 -17.67
CA GLU A 212 -20.34 -2.92 -16.50
C GLU A 212 -18.99 -3.53 -16.83
N LEU A 213 -17.93 -2.88 -16.40
CA LEU A 213 -16.56 -3.36 -16.47
C LEU A 213 -16.17 -3.85 -15.08
N ALA A 214 -16.18 -5.18 -14.92
CA ALA A 214 -15.82 -5.84 -13.68
C ALA A 214 -14.30 -5.72 -13.49
N HIS A 215 -13.90 -4.91 -12.56
CA HIS A 215 -12.51 -4.85 -12.11
C HIS A 215 -12.46 -4.07 -10.82
N GLY A 216 -11.84 -4.64 -9.80
CA GLY A 216 -11.56 -4.11 -8.48
C GLY A 216 -12.03 -2.69 -8.11
N LEU A 217 -11.91 -2.30 -6.87
CA LEU A 217 -12.26 -0.96 -6.36
C LEU A 217 -11.29 0.12 -6.91
N THR A 218 -11.37 0.38 -8.20
CA THR A 218 -10.68 1.52 -8.80
C THR A 218 -11.65 2.69 -8.80
N GLY A 219 -11.24 3.87 -8.37
CA GLY A 219 -12.05 5.10 -8.48
C GLY A 219 -12.34 5.53 -9.92
N ARG A 220 -12.24 4.60 -10.90
CA ARG A 220 -12.47 4.81 -12.33
C ARG A 220 -13.91 4.47 -12.72
N PRO A 221 -14.49 5.08 -13.79
CA PRO A 221 -15.81 4.73 -14.27
C PRO A 221 -15.81 3.28 -14.75
N GLY A 222 -16.66 2.45 -14.16
CA GLY A 222 -16.85 1.04 -14.51
C GLY A 222 -18.26 0.70 -14.95
N ARG A 223 -19.12 1.69 -15.12
CA ARG A 223 -20.52 1.48 -15.42
C ARG A 223 -21.06 2.54 -16.39
N TRP A 224 -21.62 2.10 -17.51
CA TRP A 224 -22.26 2.91 -18.54
C TRP A 224 -23.73 2.48 -18.70
N ARG A 225 -24.61 3.45 -18.88
CA ARG A 225 -26.05 3.24 -18.96
C ARG A 225 -26.64 3.97 -20.15
N ASP A 226 -27.72 3.44 -20.69
CA ASP A 226 -28.55 4.18 -21.61
C ASP A 226 -29.10 5.47 -20.97
N ARG A 227 -28.96 6.55 -21.66
CA ARG A 227 -29.51 7.87 -21.28
C ARG A 227 -30.21 8.49 -22.47
N LYS A 228 -31.14 9.44 -22.23
CA LYS A 228 -31.83 10.18 -23.32
C LYS A 228 -30.83 10.93 -24.24
N THR A 229 -29.67 11.31 -23.70
CA THR A 229 -28.64 12.09 -24.42
C THR A 229 -27.49 11.25 -24.95
N ARG A 230 -27.41 9.96 -24.62
CA ARG A 230 -26.29 9.09 -25.01
C ARG A 230 -26.70 7.62 -24.91
N THR A 231 -26.53 6.90 -26.00
CA THR A 231 -26.76 5.45 -26.06
C THR A 231 -25.52 4.66 -25.68
N LEU A 232 -25.67 3.37 -25.40
CA LEU A 232 -24.54 2.46 -25.14
C LEU A 232 -23.71 2.22 -26.40
N GLU A 233 -24.31 2.27 -27.58
CA GLU A 233 -23.62 2.18 -28.87
C GLU A 233 -22.58 3.29 -29.03
N GLU A 234 -22.91 4.49 -28.64
CA GLU A 234 -21.97 5.65 -28.62
C GLU A 234 -20.90 5.55 -27.52
N ALA A 235 -21.13 4.72 -26.53
CA ALA A 235 -20.23 4.54 -25.40
C ALA A 235 -19.15 3.47 -25.64
N LEU A 236 -19.26 2.62 -26.66
CA LEU A 236 -18.34 1.49 -26.90
C LEU A 236 -16.88 1.93 -27.00
N GLY A 237 -16.59 3.00 -27.71
CA GLY A 237 -15.22 3.55 -27.81
C GLY A 237 -14.67 4.01 -26.46
N VAL A 238 -15.53 4.62 -25.64
CA VAL A 238 -15.15 5.05 -24.29
C VAL A 238 -14.90 3.85 -23.37
N ILE A 239 -15.67 2.76 -23.52
CA ILE A 239 -15.48 1.52 -22.76
C ILE A 239 -14.13 0.90 -23.11
N LEU A 240 -13.80 0.78 -24.41
CA LEU A 240 -12.49 0.27 -24.84
C LEU A 240 -11.33 1.16 -24.39
N GLY A 241 -11.45 2.48 -24.55
CA GLY A 241 -10.44 3.41 -24.04
C GLY A 241 -10.26 3.35 -22.53
N GLU A 242 -11.31 3.02 -21.75
CA GLU A 242 -11.18 2.77 -20.33
C GLU A 242 -10.44 1.47 -20.04
N ILE A 243 -10.65 0.40 -20.82
CA ILE A 243 -9.91 -0.86 -20.72
C ILE A 243 -8.43 -0.63 -20.98
N GLU A 244 -8.09 0.09 -22.06
CA GLU A 244 -6.71 0.45 -22.40
C GLU A 244 -6.03 1.25 -21.29
N ALA A 245 -6.73 2.24 -20.76
CA ALA A 245 -6.19 3.07 -19.68
C ALA A 245 -5.96 2.26 -18.39
N ARG A 246 -6.79 1.25 -18.11
CA ARG A 246 -6.58 0.32 -16.99
C ARG A 246 -5.38 -0.59 -17.24
N ALA A 247 -5.23 -1.11 -18.44
CA ALA A 247 -4.10 -1.97 -18.80
C ALA A 247 -2.76 -1.26 -18.59
N VAL A 248 -2.65 0.00 -19.00
CA VAL A 248 -1.46 0.81 -18.75
C VAL A 248 -1.21 1.02 -17.25
N GLU A 249 -2.25 1.28 -16.45
CA GLU A 249 -2.14 1.46 -15.00
C GLU A 249 -1.74 0.15 -14.30
N ASP A 250 -2.31 -0.98 -14.72
CA ASP A 250 -2.00 -2.30 -14.18
C ASP A 250 -0.58 -2.76 -14.55
N ALA A 251 -0.12 -2.47 -15.77
CA ALA A 251 1.25 -2.73 -16.22
C ALA A 251 2.26 -1.94 -15.39
N ARG A 252 1.98 -0.65 -15.16
CA ARG A 252 2.82 0.20 -14.30
C ARG A 252 2.89 -0.35 -12.89
N ARG A 253 1.73 -0.69 -12.28
CA ARG A 253 1.67 -1.26 -10.93
C ARG A 253 2.46 -2.56 -10.82
N ARG A 254 2.33 -3.47 -11.79
CA ARG A 254 3.11 -4.71 -11.83
C ARG A 254 4.60 -4.44 -11.87
N GLN A 255 5.03 -3.47 -12.68
CA GLN A 255 6.42 -3.07 -12.76
C GLN A 255 6.93 -2.47 -11.43
N GLU A 256 6.16 -1.59 -10.79
CA GLU A 256 6.47 -1.02 -9.48
C GLU A 256 6.59 -2.11 -8.40
N GLU A 257 5.67 -3.09 -8.39
CA GLU A 257 5.69 -4.24 -7.47
C GLU A 257 6.94 -5.11 -7.70
N GLN A 258 7.30 -5.38 -8.96
CA GLN A 258 8.51 -6.13 -9.30
C GLN A 258 9.78 -5.39 -8.85
N GLN A 259 9.88 -4.09 -9.12
CA GLN A 259 11.01 -3.27 -8.68
C GLN A 259 11.11 -3.22 -7.16
N ALA A 260 9.98 -3.07 -6.47
CA ALA A 260 9.93 -3.09 -5.01
C ALA A 260 10.36 -4.45 -4.43
N HIS A 261 9.98 -5.55 -5.09
CA HIS A 261 10.42 -6.90 -4.70
C HIS A 261 11.94 -7.05 -4.85
N VAL A 262 12.50 -6.73 -6.01
CA VAL A 262 13.96 -6.79 -6.25
C VAL A 262 14.73 -5.89 -5.28
N ALA A 263 14.26 -4.65 -5.07
CA ALA A 263 14.90 -3.74 -4.13
C ALA A 263 14.85 -4.25 -2.68
N ARG A 264 13.78 -4.95 -2.31
CA ARG A 264 13.66 -5.58 -0.98
C ARG A 264 14.64 -6.73 -0.82
N GLU A 265 14.76 -7.56 -1.84
CA GLU A 265 15.68 -8.69 -1.86
C GLU A 265 17.14 -8.25 -1.76
N LEU A 266 17.56 -7.26 -2.53
CA LEU A 266 18.91 -6.69 -2.44
C LEU A 266 19.23 -6.12 -1.05
N ARG A 267 18.27 -5.44 -0.42
CA ARG A 267 18.46 -4.92 0.96
C ARG A 267 18.58 -6.05 1.97
N TRP A 268 17.81 -7.10 1.80
CA TRP A 268 17.89 -8.27 2.66
C TRP A 268 19.24 -8.97 2.52
N GLN A 269 19.73 -9.23 1.30
CA GLN A 269 21.03 -9.82 1.04
C GLN A 269 22.16 -9.00 1.66
N ALA A 270 22.16 -7.68 1.44
CA ALA A 270 23.14 -6.79 2.07
C ALA A 270 23.06 -6.82 3.61
N GLY A 271 21.86 -6.93 4.17
CA GLY A 271 21.66 -7.09 5.62
C GLY A 271 22.19 -8.44 6.13
N MET A 272 22.01 -9.50 5.37
CA MET A 272 22.53 -10.83 5.68
C MET A 272 24.07 -10.87 5.68
N ASP A 273 24.70 -10.24 4.71
CA ASP A 273 26.16 -10.19 4.63
C ASP A 273 26.75 -9.47 5.86
N VAL A 274 26.19 -8.32 6.22
CA VAL A 274 26.58 -7.59 7.43
C VAL A 274 26.33 -8.41 8.70
N ALA A 275 25.18 -9.09 8.78
CA ALA A 275 24.85 -9.93 9.93
C ALA A 275 25.80 -11.11 10.09
N LYS A 276 26.19 -11.77 9.00
CA LYS A 276 27.19 -12.84 8.98
C LYS A 276 28.55 -12.35 9.50
N GLU A 277 29.01 -11.22 9.00
CA GLU A 277 30.27 -10.61 9.44
C GLU A 277 30.24 -10.29 10.95
N GLN A 278 29.15 -9.72 11.43
CA GLN A 278 28.99 -9.39 12.85
C GLN A 278 28.90 -10.65 13.73
N ALA A 279 28.21 -11.69 13.31
CA ALA A 279 28.14 -12.95 14.04
C ALA A 279 29.51 -13.65 14.14
N VAL A 280 30.30 -13.67 13.06
CA VAL A 280 31.68 -14.19 13.09
C VAL A 280 32.57 -13.36 14.04
N ARG A 281 32.42 -12.04 14.03
CA ARG A 281 33.14 -11.16 14.96
C ARG A 281 32.77 -11.46 16.43
N GLU A 282 31.50 -11.74 16.71
CA GLU A 282 31.05 -12.13 18.06
C GLU A 282 31.63 -13.48 18.49
N GLN A 283 31.69 -14.48 17.59
CA GLN A 283 32.36 -15.76 17.86
C GLN A 283 33.82 -15.58 18.25
N LEU A 284 34.56 -14.74 17.51
CA LEU A 284 35.97 -14.42 17.82
C LEU A 284 36.12 -13.67 19.14
N ALA A 285 35.20 -12.74 19.44
CA ALA A 285 35.20 -12.01 20.71
C ALA A 285 34.94 -12.94 21.89
N GLN A 286 34.02 -13.86 21.77
CA GLN A 286 33.74 -14.89 22.79
C GLN A 286 34.95 -15.79 23.02
N ALA A 287 35.56 -16.31 21.95
CA ALA A 287 36.77 -17.14 22.06
C ALA A 287 37.91 -16.39 22.76
N LEU A 288 38.10 -15.10 22.44
CA LEU A 288 39.09 -14.26 23.10
C LEU A 288 38.81 -14.09 24.61
N CYS A 289 37.55 -13.85 24.96
CA CYS A 289 37.16 -13.73 26.38
C CYS A 289 37.39 -15.03 27.17
N GLU A 290 37.06 -16.19 26.59
CA GLU A 290 37.28 -17.48 27.18
C GLU A 290 38.77 -17.81 27.35
N GLU A 291 39.60 -17.45 26.35
CA GLU A 291 41.04 -17.60 26.41
C GLU A 291 41.66 -16.71 27.49
N ALA A 292 41.24 -15.45 27.53
CA ALA A 292 41.71 -14.51 28.56
C ALA A 292 41.34 -14.93 29.98
N ALA A 293 40.16 -15.52 30.19
CA ALA A 293 39.72 -16.07 31.48
C ALA A 293 40.62 -17.24 31.92
N ARG A 294 40.91 -18.21 31.01
CA ARG A 294 41.82 -19.32 31.28
C ARG A 294 43.22 -18.84 31.59
N TRP A 295 43.73 -17.81 30.86
CA TRP A 295 45.01 -17.23 31.17
C TRP A 295 45.06 -16.58 32.57
N GLN A 296 44.02 -15.87 32.99
CA GLN A 296 43.93 -15.29 34.34
C GLN A 296 43.95 -16.38 35.42
N GLU A 297 43.22 -17.48 35.20
CA GLU A 297 43.23 -18.63 36.12
C GLU A 297 44.62 -19.26 36.22
N ALA A 298 45.28 -19.55 35.10
CA ALA A 298 46.65 -20.09 35.08
C ALA A 298 47.65 -19.16 35.77
N ALA A 299 47.53 -17.85 35.53
CA ALA A 299 48.42 -16.85 36.19
C ALA A 299 48.23 -16.81 37.70
N ALA A 300 46.96 -16.89 38.20
CA ALA A 300 46.69 -16.89 39.63
C ALA A 300 47.24 -18.16 40.30
N LEU A 301 47.03 -19.34 39.66
CA LEU A 301 47.59 -20.60 40.14
C LEU A 301 49.09 -20.67 40.09
N SER A 302 49.74 -20.09 39.08
CA SER A 302 51.19 -19.94 38.99
C SER A 302 51.74 -19.08 40.15
N ALA A 303 51.08 -17.96 40.46
CA ALA A 303 51.44 -17.13 41.61
C ALA A 303 51.34 -17.89 42.94
N TYR A 304 50.30 -18.72 43.10
CA TYR A 304 50.15 -19.62 44.24
C TYR A 304 51.30 -20.63 44.33
N CYS A 305 51.63 -21.34 43.24
CA CYS A 305 52.77 -22.27 43.20
C CYS A 305 54.09 -21.59 43.60
N ASN A 306 54.37 -20.39 43.14
CA ASN A 306 55.54 -19.62 43.50
C ASN A 306 55.56 -19.22 44.99
N ALA A 307 54.38 -18.93 45.55
CA ALA A 307 54.27 -18.63 47.01
C ALA A 307 54.48 -19.91 47.86
N LEU A 308 53.92 -21.05 47.42
CA LEU A 308 54.10 -22.35 48.07
C LEU A 308 55.57 -22.81 48.06
N GLU A 309 56.25 -22.65 46.91
CA GLU A 309 57.68 -22.96 46.79
C GLU A 309 58.52 -22.13 47.77
N ARG A 310 58.29 -20.85 47.86
CA ARG A 310 58.96 -19.97 48.83
C ARG A 310 58.71 -20.45 50.25
N ARG A 311 57.49 -20.80 50.59
CA ARG A 311 57.13 -21.32 51.96
C ARG A 311 57.81 -22.66 52.29
N ILE A 312 57.89 -23.58 51.32
CA ILE A 312 58.65 -24.84 51.49
C ILE A 312 60.13 -24.53 51.77
N GLY A 313 60.73 -23.58 51.05
CA GLY A 313 62.10 -23.14 51.25
C GLY A 313 62.35 -22.54 52.64
N GLU A 314 61.43 -21.70 53.16
CA GLU A 314 61.52 -21.09 54.50
C GLU A 314 61.42 -22.09 55.61
N LEU A 315 60.67 -23.21 55.41
CA LEU A 315 60.45 -24.25 56.41
C LEU A 315 61.47 -25.38 56.31
N ASN A 316 62.39 -25.35 55.35
CA ASN A 316 63.42 -26.35 55.16
C ASN A 316 64.36 -26.41 56.37
N GLY A 317 64.48 -27.59 57.06
CA GLY A 317 65.24 -27.79 58.28
C GLY A 317 64.54 -27.33 59.55
N VAL A 318 63.28 -26.88 59.51
CA VAL A 318 62.46 -26.46 60.66
C VAL A 318 61.19 -27.32 60.79
N ALA A 319 60.60 -27.74 59.70
CA ALA A 319 59.36 -28.52 59.62
C ALA A 319 59.70 -30.08 59.56
N ASP A 320 58.67 -30.90 59.76
CA ASP A 320 58.78 -32.35 59.57
C ASP A 320 59.03 -32.66 58.08
N GLU A 321 60.04 -33.52 57.81
CA GLU A 321 60.52 -33.85 56.45
C GLU A 321 59.41 -34.53 55.62
N SER A 322 58.57 -35.38 56.24
CA SER A 322 57.46 -36.02 55.55
C SER A 322 56.41 -35.02 55.07
N ALA A 323 56.13 -33.92 55.82
CA ALA A 323 55.23 -32.87 55.45
C ALA A 323 55.85 -32.03 54.30
N LEU A 324 57.16 -31.79 54.33
CA LEU A 324 57.87 -31.11 53.24
C LEU A 324 57.86 -31.89 51.94
N ASP A 325 58.07 -33.22 51.99
CA ASP A 325 58.02 -34.06 50.81
C ASP A 325 56.62 -34.12 50.20
N SER A 326 55.55 -34.26 51.02
CA SER A 326 54.18 -34.13 50.56
C SER A 326 53.90 -32.79 49.88
N ALA A 327 54.40 -31.68 50.43
CA ALA A 327 54.24 -30.36 49.86
C ALA A 327 55.01 -30.18 48.53
N ARG A 328 56.21 -30.80 48.39
CA ARG A 328 56.97 -30.82 47.12
C ARG A 328 56.23 -31.61 46.03
N LEU A 329 55.68 -32.78 46.34
CA LEU A 329 54.88 -33.55 45.41
C LEU A 329 53.64 -32.79 44.96
N TRP A 330 52.96 -32.14 45.89
CA TRP A 330 51.80 -31.28 45.57
C TRP A 330 52.18 -30.10 44.65
N LEU A 331 53.29 -29.43 44.90
CA LEU A 331 53.80 -28.34 44.09
C LEU A 331 54.15 -28.81 42.70
N GLU A 332 54.78 -29.97 42.53
CA GLU A 332 55.11 -30.53 41.22
C GLU A 332 53.84 -30.81 40.40
N TRP A 333 52.86 -31.49 40.96
CA TRP A 333 51.56 -31.71 40.34
C TRP A 333 50.85 -30.40 39.97
N ALA A 334 50.82 -29.44 40.87
CA ALA A 334 50.17 -28.17 40.65
C ALA A 334 50.81 -27.38 39.49
N ARG A 335 52.12 -27.42 39.36
CA ARG A 335 52.84 -26.79 38.25
C ARG A 335 52.55 -27.48 36.91
N GLU A 336 52.41 -28.78 36.91
CA GLU A 336 52.02 -29.50 35.69
C GLU A 336 50.58 -29.17 35.27
N TYR A 337 49.67 -29.11 36.24
CA TYR A 337 48.28 -28.70 36.00
C TYR A 337 48.22 -27.29 35.44
N VAL A 338 48.92 -26.30 36.03
CA VAL A 338 48.99 -24.94 35.54
C VAL A 338 49.46 -24.88 34.08
N ARG A 339 50.52 -25.60 33.73
CA ARG A 339 50.99 -25.68 32.35
C ARG A 339 49.97 -26.30 31.39
N SER A 340 49.15 -27.21 31.86
CA SER A 340 48.11 -27.85 31.02
C SER A 340 46.92 -26.92 30.70
N ILE A 341 46.63 -25.96 31.59
CA ILE A 341 45.52 -25.03 31.41
C ILE A 341 45.94 -23.67 30.81
N ASP A 342 47.23 -23.38 30.77
CA ASP A 342 47.73 -22.12 30.23
C ASP A 342 47.53 -22.04 28.73
N PRO A 343 46.64 -21.14 28.24
CA PRO A 343 46.30 -21.05 26.82
C PRO A 343 47.44 -20.49 25.97
N LEU A 344 48.48 -19.94 26.58
CA LEU A 344 49.67 -19.42 25.86
C LEU A 344 50.69 -20.51 25.58
N THR A 345 50.43 -21.77 26.03
CA THR A 345 51.31 -22.89 25.82
C THR A 345 50.52 -24.08 25.18
N PRO A 346 50.66 -24.39 23.90
CA PRO A 346 51.44 -23.69 22.85
C PRO A 346 50.85 -22.34 22.46
N LEU A 347 51.62 -21.55 21.65
CA LEU A 347 51.13 -20.26 21.19
C LEU A 347 49.78 -20.41 20.46
N PRO A 348 48.76 -19.61 20.86
CA PRO A 348 47.44 -19.68 20.28
C PRO A 348 47.45 -19.18 18.81
N GLY A 349 46.66 -19.82 17.96
CA GLY A 349 46.36 -19.39 16.61
C GLY A 349 45.03 -18.67 16.52
N LEU A 350 44.65 -18.21 15.32
CA LEU A 350 43.32 -17.67 15.09
C LEU A 350 42.25 -18.73 15.38
N PRO A 351 41.27 -18.47 16.26
CA PRO A 351 40.22 -19.44 16.55
C PRO A 351 39.41 -19.84 15.31
N HIS A 352 39.01 -21.08 15.23
CA HIS A 352 38.09 -21.54 14.20
C HIS A 352 36.69 -20.96 14.45
N THR A 353 36.16 -20.32 13.43
CA THR A 353 34.76 -19.89 13.39
C THR A 353 33.93 -20.83 12.53
N HIS A 354 32.69 -21.02 12.86
CA HIS A 354 31.73 -21.78 12.05
C HIS A 354 30.82 -20.83 11.29
N GLU A 355 30.14 -21.35 10.26
CA GLU A 355 29.11 -20.57 9.56
C GLU A 355 28.00 -20.20 10.55
N PRO A 356 27.65 -18.89 10.68
CA PRO A 356 26.70 -18.46 11.68
C PRO A 356 25.33 -19.13 11.48
N THR A 357 24.77 -19.62 12.56
CA THR A 357 23.44 -20.21 12.61
C THR A 357 22.36 -19.14 12.51
N ARG A 358 21.12 -19.54 12.21
CA ARG A 358 19.96 -18.62 12.18
C ARG A 358 19.78 -17.84 13.46
N GLU A 359 20.00 -18.49 14.60
CA GLU A 359 19.88 -17.86 15.93
C GLU A 359 20.95 -16.81 16.15
N GLU A 360 22.18 -17.10 15.75
CA GLU A 360 23.30 -16.17 15.86
C GLU A 360 23.16 -14.95 14.94
N LEU A 361 22.45 -15.10 13.81
CA LEU A 361 22.19 -13.99 12.88
C LEU A 361 21.09 -13.04 13.36
N LYS A 362 20.09 -13.53 14.11
CA LYS A 362 18.92 -12.76 14.54
C LYS A 362 19.24 -11.41 15.19
N PRO A 363 20.19 -11.28 16.12
CA PRO A 363 20.51 -10.02 16.76
C PRO A 363 20.98 -8.94 15.79
N PHE A 364 21.59 -9.34 14.67
CA PHE A 364 22.24 -8.46 13.70
C PHE A 364 21.36 -8.12 12.50
N LEU A 365 20.26 -8.85 12.27
CA LEU A 365 19.38 -8.68 11.11
C LEU A 365 18.44 -7.46 11.19
N ARG A 366 18.43 -6.72 12.30
CA ARG A 366 17.64 -5.49 12.47
C ARG A 366 16.17 -5.64 12.05
N GLY A 367 15.57 -6.77 12.37
CA GLY A 367 14.17 -7.09 12.07
C GLY A 367 13.93 -7.77 10.73
N TRP A 368 14.96 -8.12 9.97
CA TRP A 368 14.82 -9.02 8.83
C TRP A 368 14.73 -10.48 9.29
N SER A 369 13.99 -11.29 8.51
CA SER A 369 14.00 -12.75 8.69
C SER A 369 15.32 -13.35 8.20
N PRO A 370 15.88 -14.36 8.88
CA PRO A 370 17.01 -15.12 8.35
C PRO A 370 16.64 -15.99 7.14
N ASP A 371 15.35 -16.23 6.90
CA ASP A 371 14.83 -17.16 5.88
C ASP A 371 14.39 -16.47 4.58
N GLY A 372 14.30 -15.13 4.55
CA GLY A 372 13.86 -14.41 3.37
C GLY A 372 13.68 -12.90 3.61
N PRO A 373 13.37 -12.15 2.55
CA PRO A 373 13.29 -10.68 2.57
C PRO A 373 12.03 -10.16 3.29
N GLU A 374 11.61 -10.86 4.34
CA GLU A 374 10.46 -10.51 5.18
C GLU A 374 10.94 -9.87 6.48
N ARG A 375 10.15 -8.94 7.00
CA ARG A 375 10.44 -8.35 8.31
C ARG A 375 9.71 -9.14 9.41
N LEU A 376 10.47 -9.59 10.42
CA LEU A 376 9.90 -10.15 11.64
C LEU A 376 9.21 -9.01 12.41
N GLY A 377 7.87 -9.02 12.46
CA GLY A 377 7.10 -8.07 13.27
C GLY A 377 6.23 -7.06 12.53
N GLY A 378 5.96 -7.22 11.26
CA GLY A 378 4.95 -6.45 10.53
C GLY A 378 3.54 -7.05 10.71
N ARG A 379 2.91 -6.83 11.85
CA ARG A 379 1.44 -6.91 12.03
C ARG A 379 0.90 -5.54 12.26
#